data_07d5910572d6cf65e49e7b4d0e20ae52
#
_entry.id   07d5910572d6cf65e49e7b4d0e20ae52
#
_cell.length_a   1.000
_cell.length_b   1.000
_cell.length_c   1.000
_cell.angle_alpha   90.00
_cell.angle_beta   90.00
_cell.angle_gamma   90.00
#
_symmetry.space_group_name_H-M   'P 1'
#
loop_
_entity.id
_entity.type
_entity.pdbx_description
1 polymer ?
#
loop_
_entity_poly.entity_id
_entity_poly.type
_entity_poly.pdbx_seq_one_letter_code
_entity_poly.pdbx_strand_id
1 'polypeptide(L)'
;SEILSGKSPRDLPHYLPTDGTPLINYQVLVRKGLSPDEWPAHTRFLNKPITFWDKYKYFLPGTTVCIALLVWFFLYRIRTLTHLRQIQLKEIEAMANYKNLIDNMPLLYMQEKLIVNEQGVADDLIYLNVNPHFEKHFFRREDVVGKRASELFPESLPEFLHFIQISLKENRAITFPYYFKKIDRFYDIVLKGAHQENVIDIFCVDSTELHRAQQKLNATNHKLSMALEVADIIPWKWDLLSKTILCDINKPIELSAQGNNVSEEQLAVPDSQYFSKIYKEDRIRVEQ
;
A
#
# COMPACT_ATOMS: atom_id res chain seq x y z
N SER A 1 -97.01 3.47 16.46
CA SER A 1 -97.69 2.22 16.61
C SER A 1 -99.13 2.37 16.11
N GLU A 2 -99.31 1.98 14.86
CA GLU A 2 -100.63 2.15 14.15
C GLU A 2 -101.75 1.27 14.72
N ILE A 3 -101.40 0.15 15.43
CA ILE A 3 -102.38 -0.69 16.16
C ILE A 3 -103.01 0.07 17.31
N LEU A 4 -102.27 0.94 17.98
CA LEU A 4 -102.80 1.76 19.09
C LEU A 4 -103.67 2.95 18.61
N SER A 5 -103.62 3.28 17.29
CA SER A 5 -104.50 4.26 16.63
C SER A 5 -105.75 3.70 16.00
N GLY A 6 -106.07 2.38 16.30
CA GLY A 6 -107.33 1.78 15.84
C GLY A 6 -107.29 1.08 14.49
N LYS A 7 -106.17 0.91 13.86
CA LYS A 7 -106.03 0.10 12.64
C LYS A 7 -106.09 -1.41 12.98
N SER A 8 -106.85 -2.14 12.21
CA SER A 8 -106.88 -3.59 12.34
C SER A 8 -105.53 -4.23 12.02
N PRO A 9 -105.05 -5.22 12.82
CA PRO A 9 -103.78 -5.88 12.52
C PRO A 9 -103.72 -6.54 11.11
N ARG A 10 -104.85 -6.74 10.45
CA ARG A 10 -104.94 -7.32 9.12
C ARG A 10 -104.63 -6.26 8.01
N ASP A 11 -104.75 -5.01 8.33
CA ASP A 11 -104.53 -3.90 7.36
C ASP A 11 -103.13 -3.31 7.46
N LEU A 12 -102.29 -3.88 8.31
CA LEU A 12 -100.94 -3.41 8.41
C LEU A 12 -100.02 -4.17 7.42
N PRO A 13 -99.21 -3.45 6.69
CA PRO A 13 -98.26 -4.14 5.80
C PRO A 13 -97.37 -5.07 6.58
N HIS A 14 -97.36 -6.37 6.20
CA HIS A 14 -96.41 -7.33 6.75
C HIS A 14 -95.00 -6.94 6.30
N TYR A 15 -94.31 -6.16 7.13
CA TYR A 15 -92.87 -5.92 6.97
C TYR A 15 -92.10 -7.20 7.33
N LEU A 16 -91.87 -8.06 6.37
CA LEU A 16 -90.82 -9.06 6.51
C LEU A 16 -89.49 -8.36 6.34
N PRO A 17 -88.59 -8.48 7.29
CA PRO A 17 -87.24 -8.00 7.10
C PRO A 17 -86.64 -8.68 5.87
N THR A 18 -86.20 -7.89 4.89
CA THR A 18 -85.86 -8.32 3.53
C THR A 18 -84.62 -9.23 3.50
N ASP A 19 -83.81 -9.38 4.58
CA ASP A 19 -82.60 -10.19 4.61
C ASP A 19 -82.65 -11.41 5.52
N GLY A 20 -83.75 -11.72 6.19
CA GLY A 20 -83.90 -12.96 6.99
C GLY A 20 -82.81 -13.25 7.99
N THR A 21 -81.98 -12.26 8.32
CA THR A 21 -80.87 -12.46 9.26
C THR A 21 -81.37 -12.46 10.68
N PRO A 22 -81.21 -13.58 11.45
CA PRO A 22 -81.63 -13.62 12.85
C PRO A 22 -80.87 -12.61 13.67
N LEU A 23 -81.58 -11.83 14.49
CA LEU A 23 -81.03 -10.81 15.37
C LEU A 23 -81.26 -11.28 16.82
N ILE A 24 -80.19 -11.63 17.52
CA ILE A 24 -80.25 -12.24 18.86
C ILE A 24 -79.39 -11.46 19.85
N ASN A 25 -79.92 -11.19 21.04
CA ASN A 25 -79.14 -10.56 22.11
C ASN A 25 -78.23 -11.63 22.73
N TYR A 26 -76.93 -11.45 22.55
CA TYR A 26 -75.89 -12.35 23.03
C TYR A 26 -75.96 -12.59 24.55
N GLN A 27 -76.19 -11.54 25.35
CA GLN A 27 -76.28 -11.65 26.82
C GLN A 27 -77.48 -12.46 27.28
N VAL A 28 -78.62 -12.39 26.56
CA VAL A 28 -79.81 -13.20 26.90
C VAL A 28 -79.58 -14.65 26.50
N LEU A 29 -78.87 -14.87 25.37
CA LEU A 29 -78.58 -16.25 24.89
C LEU A 29 -77.63 -16.93 25.91
N VAL A 30 -76.58 -16.32 26.34
CA VAL A 30 -75.63 -16.84 27.35
C VAL A 30 -76.37 -17.10 28.69
N ARG A 31 -77.25 -16.19 29.13
CA ARG A 31 -78.02 -16.31 30.39
C ARG A 31 -78.95 -17.52 30.36
N LYS A 32 -79.43 -17.97 29.19
CA LYS A 32 -80.28 -19.14 29.00
C LYS A 32 -79.46 -20.41 28.75
N GLY A 33 -78.13 -20.38 28.81
CA GLY A 33 -77.24 -21.52 28.64
C GLY A 33 -77.14 -22.06 27.18
N LEU A 34 -77.55 -21.22 26.19
CA LEU A 34 -77.51 -21.59 24.79
C LEU A 34 -76.16 -21.17 24.18
N SER A 35 -75.57 -22.02 23.35
CA SER A 35 -74.28 -21.67 22.65
C SER A 35 -74.51 -20.81 21.43
N PRO A 36 -73.72 -19.77 21.20
CA PRO A 36 -73.74 -18.95 20.00
C PRO A 36 -73.42 -19.76 18.72
N ASP A 37 -72.66 -20.85 18.84
CA ASP A 37 -72.19 -21.65 17.69
C ASP A 37 -73.26 -22.58 17.12
N GLU A 38 -74.39 -22.72 17.82
CA GLU A 38 -75.56 -23.50 17.36
C GLU A 38 -76.48 -22.72 16.40
N TRP A 39 -76.17 -21.47 16.16
CA TRP A 39 -76.97 -20.59 15.31
C TRP A 39 -76.34 -20.42 13.91
N PRO A 40 -77.13 -20.14 12.87
CA PRO A 40 -76.61 -19.99 11.54
C PRO A 40 -75.54 -18.91 11.45
N ALA A 41 -74.50 -19.10 10.62
CA ALA A 41 -73.35 -18.21 10.49
C ALA A 41 -73.68 -16.75 10.18
N HIS A 42 -74.85 -16.47 9.62
CA HIS A 42 -75.34 -15.13 9.31
C HIS A 42 -76.17 -14.48 10.44
N THR A 43 -76.20 -15.08 11.65
CA THR A 43 -76.88 -14.49 12.83
C THR A 43 -76.12 -13.27 13.35
N ARG A 44 -76.86 -12.15 13.48
CA ARG A 44 -76.32 -10.95 14.13
C ARG A 44 -76.56 -10.95 15.61
N PHE A 45 -75.47 -10.97 16.40
CA PHE A 45 -75.56 -10.90 17.84
C PHE A 45 -75.43 -9.44 18.30
N LEU A 46 -76.49 -8.95 19.00
CA LEU A 46 -76.48 -7.68 19.69
C LEU A 46 -75.77 -7.85 21.07
N ASN A 47 -75.05 -6.83 21.54
CA ASN A 47 -74.35 -6.82 22.82
C ASN A 47 -73.34 -7.98 23.02
N LYS A 48 -72.73 -8.49 21.92
CA LYS A 48 -71.64 -9.44 21.98
C LYS A 48 -70.45 -8.70 22.61
N PRO A 49 -69.81 -9.18 23.68
CA PRO A 49 -68.62 -8.59 24.25
C PRO A 49 -67.50 -8.60 23.20
N ILE A 50 -66.82 -7.48 23.05
CA ILE A 50 -65.66 -7.36 22.18
C ILE A 50 -64.55 -8.22 22.76
N THR A 51 -64.12 -9.25 22.05
CA THR A 51 -63.00 -10.13 22.48
C THR A 51 -61.69 -9.30 22.42
N PHE A 52 -60.73 -9.70 23.24
CA PHE A 52 -59.38 -9.12 23.19
C PHE A 52 -58.82 -9.09 21.76
N TRP A 53 -59.01 -10.19 21.02
CA TRP A 53 -58.57 -10.30 19.61
C TRP A 53 -59.30 -9.30 18.68
N ASP A 54 -60.59 -9.10 18.84
CA ASP A 54 -61.33 -8.14 18.00
C ASP A 54 -60.89 -6.69 18.25
N LYS A 55 -60.54 -6.40 19.49
CA LYS A 55 -60.05 -5.07 19.88
C LYS A 55 -58.65 -4.77 19.36
N TYR A 56 -57.74 -5.76 19.36
CA TYR A 56 -56.32 -5.59 19.10
C TYR A 56 -55.82 -6.22 17.80
N LYS A 57 -56.68 -6.82 16.96
CA LYS A 57 -56.33 -7.55 15.73
C LYS A 57 -55.50 -6.74 14.74
N TYR A 58 -55.62 -5.40 14.74
CA TYR A 58 -54.82 -4.51 13.88
C TYR A 58 -53.61 -3.91 14.61
N PHE A 59 -53.71 -3.83 15.93
CA PHE A 59 -52.63 -3.24 16.74
C PHE A 59 -51.48 -4.23 16.95
N LEU A 60 -51.76 -5.50 17.23
CA LEU A 60 -50.75 -6.53 17.43
C LEU A 60 -49.80 -6.72 16.24
N PRO A 61 -50.25 -6.90 14.96
CA PRO A 61 -49.32 -6.99 13.84
C PRO A 61 -48.54 -5.70 13.59
N GLY A 62 -49.13 -4.54 13.85
CA GLY A 62 -48.44 -3.24 13.74
C GLY A 62 -47.27 -3.14 14.73
N THR A 63 -47.46 -3.51 15.99
CA THR A 63 -46.40 -3.50 17.01
C THR A 63 -45.30 -4.48 16.72
N THR A 64 -45.63 -5.70 16.24
CA THR A 64 -44.61 -6.70 15.87
C THR A 64 -43.73 -6.25 14.72
N VAL A 65 -44.33 -5.61 13.69
CA VAL A 65 -43.57 -4.99 12.58
C VAL A 65 -42.65 -3.88 13.09
N CYS A 66 -43.13 -2.98 13.95
CA CYS A 66 -42.31 -1.93 14.54
C CYS A 66 -41.12 -2.48 15.34
N ILE A 67 -41.35 -3.52 16.17
CA ILE A 67 -40.29 -4.17 16.93
C ILE A 67 -39.26 -4.82 15.97
N ALA A 68 -39.73 -5.52 14.94
CA ALA A 68 -38.85 -6.15 13.94
C ALA A 68 -37.97 -5.10 13.22
N LEU A 69 -38.54 -3.96 12.85
CA LEU A 69 -37.81 -2.85 12.23
C LEU A 69 -36.77 -2.23 13.20
N LEU A 70 -37.12 -2.07 14.46
CA LEU A 70 -36.19 -1.58 15.49
C LEU A 70 -35.02 -2.56 15.67
N VAL A 71 -35.30 -3.85 15.82
CA VAL A 71 -34.26 -4.89 15.92
C VAL A 71 -33.37 -4.89 14.69
N TRP A 72 -33.96 -4.86 13.48
CA TRP A 72 -33.21 -4.77 12.25
C TRP A 72 -32.32 -3.53 12.20
N PHE A 73 -32.85 -2.34 12.59
CA PHE A 73 -32.11 -1.09 12.66
C PHE A 73 -30.91 -1.19 13.63
N PHE A 74 -31.11 -1.77 14.82
CA PHE A 74 -30.04 -1.96 15.79
C PHE A 74 -28.96 -2.92 15.29
N LEU A 75 -29.35 -4.04 14.68
CA LEU A 75 -28.41 -5.00 14.07
C LEU A 75 -27.61 -4.36 12.93
N TYR A 76 -28.27 -3.58 12.10
CA TYR A 76 -27.62 -2.81 11.04
C TYR A 76 -26.60 -1.81 11.62
N ARG A 77 -26.99 -1.06 12.64
CA ARG A 77 -26.09 -0.10 13.32
C ARG A 77 -24.88 -0.79 13.95
N ILE A 78 -25.09 -1.91 14.63
CA ILE A 78 -23.99 -2.68 15.20
C ILE A 78 -23.03 -3.16 14.11
N ARG A 79 -23.54 -3.72 13.02
CA ARG A 79 -22.68 -4.14 11.89
C ARG A 79 -21.87 -2.99 11.30
N THR A 80 -22.49 -1.85 11.09
CA THR A 80 -21.80 -0.66 10.55
C THR A 80 -20.71 -0.18 11.50
N LEU A 81 -20.99 -0.10 12.79
CA LEU A 81 -20.01 0.33 13.82
C LEU A 81 -18.84 -0.65 13.94
N THR A 82 -19.11 -1.96 13.90
CA THR A 82 -18.05 -2.98 13.95
C THR A 82 -17.18 -2.95 12.70
N HIS A 83 -17.78 -2.73 11.53
CA HIS A 83 -17.03 -2.58 10.27
C HIS A 83 -16.12 -1.34 10.29
N LEU A 84 -16.63 -0.19 10.72
CA LEU A 84 -15.83 1.03 10.87
C LEU A 84 -14.66 0.84 11.85
N ARG A 85 -14.92 0.20 13.00
CA ARG A 85 -13.85 -0.14 13.95
C ARG A 85 -12.78 -1.04 13.35
N GLN A 86 -13.17 -2.05 12.57
CA GLN A 86 -12.20 -2.93 11.91
C GLN A 86 -11.32 -2.18 10.90
N ILE A 87 -11.89 -1.24 10.14
CA ILE A 87 -11.13 -0.39 9.22
C ILE A 87 -10.12 0.45 10.01
N GLN A 88 -10.56 1.13 11.07
CA GLN A 88 -9.67 1.95 11.90
C GLN A 88 -8.54 1.13 12.55
N LEU A 89 -8.84 -0.07 13.05
CA LEU A 89 -7.83 -0.95 13.63
C LEU A 89 -6.79 -1.38 12.59
N LYS A 90 -7.23 -1.73 11.37
CA LYS A 90 -6.31 -2.08 10.26
C LYS A 90 -5.44 -0.90 9.86
N GLU A 91 -5.98 0.30 9.83
CA GLU A 91 -5.22 1.52 9.52
C GLU A 91 -4.16 1.81 10.60
N ILE A 92 -4.51 1.70 11.88
CA ILE A 92 -3.57 1.84 13.00
C ILE A 92 -2.48 0.77 12.94
N GLU A 93 -2.86 -0.49 12.67
CA GLU A 93 -1.91 -1.60 12.54
C GLU A 93 -0.97 -1.39 11.34
N ALA A 94 -1.49 -0.96 10.20
CA ALA A 94 -0.69 -0.65 9.02
C ALA A 94 0.30 0.51 9.28
N MET A 95 -0.16 1.57 9.97
CA MET A 95 0.71 2.67 10.39
C MET A 95 1.80 2.22 11.38
N ALA A 96 1.45 1.39 12.35
CA ALA A 96 2.41 0.84 13.31
C ALA A 96 3.45 -0.04 12.61
N ASN A 97 3.02 -0.90 11.70
CA ASN A 97 3.92 -1.75 10.90
C ASN A 97 4.83 -0.90 9.99
N TYR A 98 4.29 0.12 9.32
CA TYR A 98 5.08 1.04 8.51
C TYR A 98 6.14 1.75 9.35
N LYS A 99 5.76 2.30 10.51
CA LYS A 99 6.69 2.94 11.43
C LYS A 99 7.78 1.96 11.89
N ASN A 100 7.39 0.76 12.27
CA ASN A 100 8.34 -0.28 12.71
C ASN A 100 9.33 -0.67 11.60
N LEU A 101 8.88 -0.77 10.35
CA LEU A 101 9.76 -0.99 9.20
C LEU A 101 10.78 0.13 9.04
N ILE A 102 10.34 1.38 9.05
CA ILE A 102 11.21 2.55 8.93
C ILE A 102 12.21 2.63 10.08
N ASP A 103 11.76 2.42 11.32
CA ASP A 103 12.60 2.53 12.52
C ASP A 103 13.68 1.43 12.60
N ASN A 104 13.41 0.25 12.02
CA ASN A 104 14.34 -0.89 12.02
C ASN A 104 15.13 -1.04 10.71
N MET A 105 14.96 -0.16 9.73
CA MET A 105 15.77 -0.20 8.51
C MET A 105 17.23 0.09 8.81
N PRO A 106 18.19 -0.72 8.31
CA PRO A 106 19.62 -0.49 8.48
C PRO A 106 20.19 0.55 7.51
N LEU A 107 19.41 1.60 7.23
CA LEU A 107 19.76 2.70 6.36
C LEU A 107 19.18 4.00 6.92
N LEU A 108 19.73 5.13 6.51
CA LEU A 108 19.19 6.44 6.89
C LEU A 108 17.92 6.68 6.09
N TYR A 109 16.87 7.07 6.79
CA TYR A 109 15.61 7.49 6.18
C TYR A 109 15.23 8.88 6.69
N MET A 110 14.85 9.73 5.76
CA MET A 110 14.26 11.02 6.03
C MET A 110 13.10 11.28 5.08
N GLN A 111 12.08 11.91 5.62
CA GLN A 111 10.94 12.41 4.86
C GLN A 111 10.93 13.91 4.97
N GLU A 112 10.87 14.57 3.83
CA GLU A 112 10.99 16.01 3.75
C GLU A 112 9.87 16.61 2.90
N LYS A 113 9.43 17.81 3.27
CA LYS A 113 8.50 18.60 2.48
C LYS A 113 9.27 19.62 1.67
N LEU A 114 9.02 19.63 0.37
CA LEU A 114 9.61 20.56 -0.56
C LEU A 114 8.98 21.94 -0.38
N ILE A 115 9.84 22.95 -0.24
CA ILE A 115 9.47 24.35 -0.36
C ILE A 115 9.74 24.79 -1.80
N VAL A 116 8.73 25.31 -2.45
CA VAL A 116 8.83 25.86 -3.80
C VAL A 116 8.71 27.38 -3.75
N ASN A 117 9.47 28.05 -4.60
CA ASN A 117 9.38 29.51 -4.77
C ASN A 117 8.13 29.89 -5.60
N GLU A 118 7.91 31.18 -5.81
CA GLU A 118 6.77 31.70 -6.60
C GLU A 118 6.75 31.20 -8.06
N GLN A 119 7.88 30.71 -8.58
CA GLN A 119 8.03 30.16 -9.92
C GLN A 119 7.82 28.64 -9.96
N GLY A 120 7.48 28.01 -8.81
CA GLY A 120 7.29 26.55 -8.69
C GLY A 120 8.60 25.74 -8.69
N VAL A 121 9.75 26.40 -8.51
CA VAL A 121 11.06 25.74 -8.44
C VAL A 121 11.37 25.39 -6.98
N ALA A 122 11.95 24.21 -6.76
CA ALA A 122 12.41 23.76 -5.45
C ALA A 122 13.48 24.71 -4.91
N ASP A 123 13.27 25.25 -3.70
CA ASP A 123 14.10 26.24 -3.06
C ASP A 123 14.73 25.75 -1.75
N ASP A 124 13.96 24.96 -0.98
CA ASP A 124 14.41 24.40 0.29
C ASP A 124 13.58 23.14 0.64
N LEU A 125 13.95 22.48 1.74
CA LEU A 125 13.28 21.30 2.28
C LEU A 125 13.00 21.49 3.77
N ILE A 126 11.88 20.96 4.27
CA ILE A 126 11.56 20.89 5.70
C ILE A 126 11.50 19.42 6.11
N TYR A 127 12.25 19.03 7.11
CA TYR A 127 12.21 17.69 7.68
C TYR A 127 10.87 17.41 8.34
N LEU A 128 10.16 16.40 7.84
CA LEU A 128 8.91 15.90 8.44
C LEU A 128 9.15 14.72 9.37
N ASN A 129 10.11 13.86 9.00
CA ASN A 129 10.39 12.65 9.75
C ASN A 129 11.83 12.18 9.48
N VAL A 130 12.43 11.52 10.48
CA VAL A 130 13.70 10.80 10.36
C VAL A 130 13.62 9.51 11.18
N ASN A 131 14.40 8.49 10.78
CA ASN A 131 14.44 7.22 11.52
C ASN A 131 15.56 7.22 12.57
N PRO A 132 15.57 6.26 13.53
CA PRO A 132 16.61 6.15 14.54
C PRO A 132 18.01 5.93 13.97
N HIS A 133 18.13 5.41 12.74
CA HIS A 133 19.42 5.24 12.09
C HIS A 133 20.03 6.59 11.67
N PHE A 134 19.21 7.53 11.23
CA PHE A 134 19.62 8.92 10.98
C PHE A 134 20.10 9.58 12.27
N GLU A 135 19.40 9.40 13.40
CA GLU A 135 19.75 10.02 14.68
C GLU A 135 21.13 9.58 15.20
N LYS A 136 21.56 8.36 14.89
CA LYS A 136 22.89 7.84 15.28
C LYS A 136 24.04 8.55 14.59
N HIS A 137 23.81 9.11 13.42
CA HIS A 137 24.88 9.66 12.58
C HIS A 137 24.86 11.18 12.49
N PHE A 138 23.69 11.82 12.71
CA PHE A 138 23.55 13.26 12.53
C PHE A 138 22.97 13.96 13.76
N PHE A 139 21.66 14.15 13.83
CA PHE A 139 20.97 14.93 14.86
C PHE A 139 19.80 14.13 15.43
N ARG A 140 19.36 14.45 16.65
CA ARG A 140 18.16 13.88 17.21
C ARG A 140 16.93 14.31 16.44
N ARG A 141 15.92 13.45 16.36
CA ARG A 141 14.66 13.74 15.68
C ARG A 141 14.00 15.04 16.14
N GLU A 142 14.02 15.29 17.46
CA GLU A 142 13.45 16.51 18.05
C GLU A 142 14.15 17.80 17.62
N ASP A 143 15.43 17.73 17.26
CA ASP A 143 16.25 18.86 16.80
C ASP A 143 16.12 19.09 15.28
N VAL A 144 15.59 18.10 14.53
CA VAL A 144 15.55 18.10 13.07
C VAL A 144 14.15 18.34 12.54
N VAL A 145 13.14 17.66 13.08
CA VAL A 145 11.77 17.75 12.58
C VAL A 145 11.25 19.18 12.67
N GLY A 146 10.75 19.69 11.54
CA GLY A 146 10.31 21.08 11.40
C GLY A 146 11.39 22.08 11.04
N LYS A 147 12.68 21.69 11.03
CA LYS A 147 13.79 22.53 10.57
C LYS A 147 13.95 22.47 9.06
N ARG A 148 14.60 23.51 8.53
CA ARG A 148 14.93 23.58 7.10
C ARG A 148 16.26 22.87 6.81
N ALA A 149 16.38 22.29 5.63
CA ALA A 149 17.64 21.70 5.18
C ALA A 149 18.75 22.74 5.01
N SER A 150 18.40 23.97 4.60
CA SER A 150 19.32 25.11 4.57
C SER A 150 19.94 25.46 5.92
N GLU A 151 19.26 25.19 7.04
CA GLU A 151 19.79 25.42 8.39
C GLU A 151 20.74 24.31 8.85
N LEU A 152 20.44 23.05 8.52
CA LEU A 152 21.17 21.90 9.02
C LEU A 152 22.30 21.44 8.08
N PHE A 153 22.05 21.46 6.78
CA PHE A 153 22.94 20.97 5.74
C PHE A 153 23.05 21.93 4.55
N PRO A 154 23.48 23.19 4.77
CA PRO A 154 23.55 24.21 3.70
C PRO A 154 24.47 23.80 2.55
N GLU A 155 25.55 23.05 2.83
CA GLU A 155 26.53 22.63 1.84
C GLU A 155 25.98 21.59 0.84
N SER A 156 25.12 20.68 1.30
CA SER A 156 24.56 19.61 0.48
C SER A 156 23.25 20.00 -0.22
N LEU A 157 22.54 21.00 0.30
CA LEU A 157 21.21 21.38 -0.20
C LEU A 157 21.18 21.66 -1.72
N PRO A 158 22.09 22.40 -2.34
CA PRO A 158 22.01 22.67 -3.78
C PRO A 158 22.06 21.42 -4.65
N GLU A 159 22.91 20.44 -4.27
CA GLU A 159 23.02 19.17 -5.00
C GLU A 159 21.77 18.32 -4.83
N PHE A 160 21.21 18.23 -3.61
CA PHE A 160 19.96 17.54 -3.36
C PHE A 160 18.79 18.16 -4.14
N LEU A 161 18.66 19.48 -4.13
CA LEU A 161 17.63 20.19 -4.90
C LEU A 161 17.74 19.92 -6.41
N HIS A 162 18.94 19.83 -6.94
CA HIS A 162 19.17 19.49 -8.34
C HIS A 162 18.61 18.09 -8.68
N PHE A 163 18.95 17.06 -7.90
CA PHE A 163 18.45 15.72 -8.13
C PHE A 163 16.94 15.58 -7.86
N ILE A 164 16.41 16.32 -6.89
CA ILE A 164 14.97 16.40 -6.63
C ILE A 164 14.24 16.95 -7.86
N GLN A 165 14.73 18.03 -8.46
CA GLN A 165 14.12 18.58 -9.67
C GLN A 165 14.12 17.59 -10.83
N ILE A 166 15.19 16.81 -11.00
CA ILE A 166 15.26 15.74 -12.01
C ILE A 166 14.22 14.67 -11.70
N SER A 167 14.15 14.21 -10.43
CA SER A 167 13.17 13.19 -10.00
C SER A 167 11.72 13.61 -10.24
N LEU A 168 11.39 14.87 -9.93
CA LEU A 168 10.06 15.41 -10.17
C LEU A 168 9.73 15.53 -11.66
N LYS A 169 10.69 16.01 -12.48
CA LYS A 169 10.52 16.15 -13.92
C LYS A 169 10.34 14.81 -14.62
N GLU A 170 11.11 13.81 -14.23
CA GLU A 170 11.11 12.47 -14.84
C GLU A 170 10.12 11.51 -14.17
N ASN A 171 9.51 11.92 -13.07
CA ASN A 171 8.57 11.11 -12.26
C ASN A 171 9.12 9.72 -11.92
N ARG A 172 10.40 9.64 -11.59
CA ARG A 172 11.08 8.41 -11.20
C ARG A 172 12.00 8.60 -10.00
N ALA A 173 12.34 7.51 -9.32
CA ALA A 173 13.37 7.53 -8.30
C ALA A 173 14.73 7.84 -8.94
N ILE A 174 15.51 8.69 -8.26
CA ILE A 174 16.87 9.04 -8.66
C ILE A 174 17.84 8.48 -7.62
N THR A 175 18.91 7.89 -8.09
CA THR A 175 20.01 7.42 -7.24
C THR A 175 21.29 8.14 -7.62
N PHE A 176 22.01 8.65 -6.62
CA PHE A 176 23.31 9.30 -6.81
C PHE A 176 24.21 9.08 -5.61
N PRO A 177 25.54 8.98 -5.79
CA PRO A 177 26.51 8.90 -4.71
C PRO A 177 26.73 10.28 -4.08
N TYR A 178 26.86 10.32 -2.75
CA TYR A 178 27.19 11.54 -2.02
C TYR A 178 28.21 11.27 -0.91
N TYR A 179 29.21 12.13 -0.80
CA TYR A 179 30.21 12.06 0.25
C TYR A 179 29.98 13.09 1.34
N PHE A 180 29.57 12.62 2.52
CA PHE A 180 29.40 13.48 3.69
C PHE A 180 30.74 13.74 4.39
N LYS A 181 31.37 14.85 4.04
CA LYS A 181 32.70 15.21 4.55
C LYS A 181 32.78 15.29 6.07
N LYS A 182 31.73 15.78 6.75
CA LYS A 182 31.69 15.93 8.22
C LYS A 182 31.85 14.62 8.99
N ILE A 183 31.39 13.51 8.41
CA ILE A 183 31.42 12.19 9.03
C ILE A 183 32.32 11.19 8.29
N ASP A 184 33.01 11.62 7.23
CA ASP A 184 33.90 10.82 6.38
C ASP A 184 33.23 9.54 5.86
N ARG A 185 32.02 9.67 5.28
CA ARG A 185 31.23 8.55 4.76
C ARG A 185 30.66 8.80 3.39
N PHE A 186 30.62 7.74 2.59
CA PHE A 186 29.96 7.69 1.30
C PHE A 186 28.57 7.08 1.47
N TYR A 187 27.58 7.69 0.85
CA TYR A 187 26.21 7.18 0.80
C TYR A 187 25.69 7.16 -0.63
N ASP A 188 25.01 6.10 -1.00
CA ASP A 188 24.16 6.09 -2.18
C ASP A 188 22.79 6.62 -1.79
N ILE A 189 22.46 7.81 -2.27
CA ILE A 189 21.21 8.51 -1.98
C ILE A 189 20.15 8.08 -2.99
N VAL A 190 19.03 7.55 -2.50
CA VAL A 190 17.84 7.27 -3.30
C VAL A 190 16.75 8.22 -2.88
N LEU A 191 16.30 9.07 -3.78
CA LEU A 191 15.19 9.98 -3.53
C LEU A 191 14.03 9.68 -4.49
N LYS A 192 12.81 9.75 -3.94
CA LYS A 192 11.59 9.55 -4.68
C LYS A 192 10.50 10.46 -4.11
N GLY A 193 9.79 11.15 -5.01
CA GLY A 193 8.59 11.89 -4.62
C GLY A 193 7.57 10.93 -4.02
N ALA A 194 7.04 11.24 -2.82
CA ALA A 194 5.94 10.51 -2.23
C ALA A 194 4.62 10.84 -2.96
N HIS A 195 3.60 9.99 -2.77
CA HIS A 195 2.29 10.17 -3.40
C HIS A 195 1.53 11.43 -2.95
N GLN A 196 2.00 12.12 -1.90
CA GLN A 196 1.46 13.40 -1.44
C GLN A 196 2.19 14.54 -2.14
N GLU A 197 1.47 15.59 -2.47
CA GLU A 197 2.03 16.78 -3.11
C GLU A 197 3.17 17.38 -2.27
N ASN A 198 4.34 17.58 -2.91
CA ASN A 198 5.53 18.19 -2.33
C ASN A 198 6.18 17.42 -1.15
N VAL A 199 5.93 16.13 -0.98
CA VAL A 199 6.63 15.29 -0.01
C VAL A 199 7.61 14.37 -0.73
N ILE A 200 8.82 14.24 -0.18
CA ILE A 200 9.91 13.45 -0.73
C ILE A 200 10.41 12.49 0.34
N ASP A 201 10.55 11.22 -0.03
CA ASP A 201 11.23 10.22 0.77
C ASP A 201 12.67 10.06 0.28
N ILE A 202 13.62 10.16 1.21
CA ILE A 202 15.04 10.05 0.94
C ILE A 202 15.60 8.89 1.76
N PHE A 203 16.30 7.99 1.07
CA PHE A 203 16.97 6.85 1.64
C PHE A 203 18.47 6.97 1.36
N CYS A 204 19.31 6.81 2.39
CA CYS A 204 20.75 6.85 2.24
C CYS A 204 21.33 5.51 2.67
N VAL A 205 21.95 4.81 1.74
CA VAL A 205 22.64 3.52 1.97
C VAL A 205 24.11 3.79 2.17
N ASP A 206 24.67 3.39 3.31
CA ASP A 206 26.11 3.54 3.56
C ASP A 206 26.91 2.64 2.62
N SER A 207 27.61 3.25 1.67
CA SER A 207 28.46 2.59 0.68
C SER A 207 29.97 2.81 0.97
N THR A 208 30.32 3.28 2.16
CA THR A 208 31.69 3.66 2.54
C THR A 208 32.68 2.51 2.35
N GLU A 209 32.34 1.32 2.84
CA GLU A 209 33.25 0.16 2.71
C GLU A 209 33.44 -0.26 1.26
N LEU A 210 32.37 -0.24 0.47
CA LEU A 210 32.40 -0.54 -0.95
C LEU A 210 33.30 0.45 -1.69
N HIS A 211 33.10 1.76 -1.49
CA HIS A 211 33.92 2.79 -2.10
C HIS A 211 35.39 2.70 -1.70
N ARG A 212 35.69 2.48 -0.42
CA ARG A 212 37.08 2.30 0.06
C ARG A 212 37.73 1.04 -0.51
N ALA A 213 36.97 -0.08 -0.59
CA ALA A 213 37.48 -1.30 -1.21
C ALA A 213 37.80 -1.10 -2.69
N GLN A 214 36.91 -0.42 -3.42
CA GLN A 214 37.08 -0.10 -4.84
C GLN A 214 38.30 0.81 -5.05
N GLN A 215 38.45 1.85 -4.25
CA GLN A 215 39.61 2.75 -4.29
C GLN A 215 40.93 2.00 -4.03
N LYS A 216 40.93 1.11 -3.01
CA LYS A 216 42.10 0.27 -2.70
C LYS A 216 42.44 -0.67 -3.85
N LEU A 217 41.45 -1.29 -4.46
CA LEU A 217 41.62 -2.16 -5.62
C LEU A 217 42.18 -1.38 -6.81
N ASN A 218 41.61 -0.23 -7.12
CA ASN A 218 42.08 0.63 -8.22
C ASN A 218 43.53 1.10 -7.97
N ALA A 219 43.84 1.53 -6.75
CA ALA A 219 45.20 1.94 -6.37
C ALA A 219 46.21 0.77 -6.47
N THR A 220 45.79 -0.44 -6.09
CA THR A 220 46.64 -1.63 -6.20
C THR A 220 46.85 -2.03 -7.67
N ASN A 221 45.79 -2.02 -8.46
CA ASN A 221 45.89 -2.30 -9.91
C ASN A 221 46.80 -1.25 -10.61
N HIS A 222 46.63 0.03 -10.26
CA HIS A 222 47.50 1.09 -10.81
C HIS A 222 48.97 0.88 -10.46
N LYS A 223 49.27 0.55 -9.17
CA LYS A 223 50.65 0.24 -8.74
C LYS A 223 51.21 -0.98 -9.46
N LEU A 224 50.38 -2.05 -9.63
CA LEU A 224 50.77 -3.25 -10.39
C LEU A 224 51.07 -2.89 -11.86
N SER A 225 50.18 -2.14 -12.52
CA SER A 225 50.42 -1.70 -13.91
C SER A 225 51.70 -0.90 -14.04
N MET A 226 51.96 0.05 -13.14
CA MET A 226 53.22 0.81 -13.13
C MET A 226 54.45 -0.10 -12.91
N ALA A 227 54.40 -1.06 -11.98
CA ALA A 227 55.50 -1.99 -11.74
C ALA A 227 55.79 -2.88 -12.96
N LEU A 228 54.76 -3.39 -13.64
CA LEU A 228 54.88 -4.15 -14.87
C LEU A 228 55.47 -3.28 -15.99
N GLU A 229 55.06 -2.04 -16.08
CA GLU A 229 55.60 -1.08 -17.07
C GLU A 229 57.08 -0.76 -16.87
N VAL A 230 57.47 -0.51 -15.62
CA VAL A 230 58.89 -0.24 -15.28
C VAL A 230 59.77 -1.47 -15.48
N ALA A 231 59.25 -2.67 -15.21
CA ALA A 231 59.95 -3.92 -15.40
C ALA A 231 59.94 -4.42 -16.84
N ASP A 232 59.28 -3.71 -17.77
CA ASP A 232 59.04 -4.11 -19.15
C ASP A 232 58.41 -5.54 -19.28
N ILE A 233 57.51 -5.87 -18.32
CA ILE A 233 56.80 -7.14 -18.30
C ILE A 233 55.44 -6.96 -18.97
N ILE A 234 55.15 -7.79 -19.96
CA ILE A 234 53.87 -7.79 -20.64
C ILE A 234 53.01 -8.94 -20.06
N PRO A 235 51.95 -8.63 -19.30
CA PRO A 235 51.08 -9.66 -18.78
C PRO A 235 50.22 -10.28 -19.87
N TRP A 236 50.08 -11.57 -19.84
CA TRP A 236 49.19 -12.32 -20.70
C TRP A 236 48.48 -13.44 -19.92
N LYS A 237 47.33 -13.84 -20.42
CA LYS A 237 46.51 -14.92 -19.83
C LYS A 237 46.11 -15.90 -20.88
N TRP A 238 46.39 -17.19 -20.68
CA TRP A 238 45.91 -18.25 -21.53
C TRP A 238 44.59 -18.81 -21.04
N ASP A 239 43.57 -18.71 -21.86
CA ASP A 239 42.27 -19.36 -21.63
C ASP A 239 42.27 -20.70 -22.38
N LEU A 240 42.38 -21.76 -21.59
CA LEU A 240 42.45 -23.13 -22.11
C LEU A 240 41.11 -23.62 -22.72
N LEU A 241 39.99 -23.04 -22.29
CA LEU A 241 38.66 -23.42 -22.81
C LEU A 241 38.44 -22.83 -24.20
N SER A 242 38.65 -21.53 -24.32
CA SER A 242 38.53 -20.83 -25.62
C SER A 242 39.73 -21.00 -26.54
N LYS A 243 40.84 -21.60 -26.05
CA LYS A 243 42.13 -21.69 -26.75
C LYS A 243 42.63 -20.34 -27.25
N THR A 244 42.50 -19.31 -26.43
CA THR A 244 42.92 -17.96 -26.75
C THR A 244 43.89 -17.43 -25.71
N ILE A 245 44.79 -16.57 -26.15
CA ILE A 245 45.70 -15.81 -25.30
C ILE A 245 45.19 -14.38 -25.29
N LEU A 246 44.93 -13.87 -24.09
CA LEU A 246 44.55 -12.48 -23.81
C LEU A 246 45.81 -11.68 -23.51
N CYS A 247 46.07 -10.61 -24.26
CA CYS A 247 47.17 -9.71 -24.05
C CYS A 247 46.71 -8.26 -24.13
N ASP A 248 47.53 -7.33 -23.64
CA ASP A 248 47.26 -5.87 -23.67
C ASP A 248 47.35 -5.35 -25.09
N ILE A 249 46.36 -4.58 -25.54
CA ILE A 249 46.30 -3.95 -26.87
C ILE A 249 47.45 -2.93 -27.06
N ASN A 250 47.82 -2.24 -26.03
CA ASN A 250 48.83 -1.13 -26.10
C ASN A 250 50.28 -1.66 -26.06
N LYS A 251 50.48 -2.90 -25.69
CA LYS A 251 51.77 -3.64 -25.74
C LYS A 251 51.58 -4.96 -26.43
N PRO A 252 51.27 -4.97 -27.71
CA PRO A 252 51.11 -6.21 -28.41
C PRO A 252 52.46 -6.92 -28.37
N ILE A 253 52.53 -8.09 -27.80
CA ILE A 253 53.59 -9.04 -28.11
C ILE A 253 53.56 -9.04 -29.63
N GLU A 254 54.67 -8.71 -30.32
CA GLU A 254 54.78 -8.49 -31.79
C GLU A 254 54.08 -9.57 -32.66
N LEU A 255 52.83 -9.73 -32.44
CA LEU A 255 51.89 -10.58 -33.12
C LEU A 255 51.14 -9.69 -34.09
N SER A 256 51.48 -9.76 -35.39
CA SER A 256 50.72 -9.13 -36.45
C SER A 256 49.21 -9.37 -36.20
N ALA A 257 48.51 -8.30 -35.85
CA ALA A 257 47.20 -8.30 -35.27
C ALA A 257 46.08 -8.83 -36.16
N GLN A 258 45.71 -10.05 -35.96
CA GLN A 258 44.40 -10.61 -36.36
C GLN A 258 43.70 -11.21 -35.14
N GLY A 259 43.66 -10.49 -34.05
CA GLY A 259 42.91 -10.88 -32.87
C GLY A 259 41.60 -10.07 -32.75
N ASN A 260 40.62 -10.63 -32.08
CA ASN A 260 39.37 -9.92 -31.75
C ASN A 260 39.54 -9.11 -30.49
N ASN A 261 39.12 -7.85 -30.51
CA ASN A 261 39.05 -7.05 -29.28
C ASN A 261 38.00 -7.64 -28.35
N VAL A 262 38.42 -8.00 -27.14
CA VAL A 262 37.54 -8.49 -26.07
C VAL A 262 37.10 -7.35 -25.15
N SER A 263 37.94 -6.33 -25.04
CA SER A 263 37.66 -5.08 -24.37
C SER A 263 38.47 -3.95 -25.00
N GLU A 264 38.26 -2.70 -24.56
CA GLU A 264 39.06 -1.55 -25.02
C GLU A 264 40.59 -1.68 -24.76
N GLU A 265 40.97 -2.57 -23.83
CA GLU A 265 42.34 -2.77 -23.38
C GLU A 265 42.93 -4.16 -23.69
N GLN A 266 42.12 -5.13 -24.16
CA GLN A 266 42.56 -6.50 -24.31
C GLN A 266 42.28 -7.07 -25.71
N LEU A 267 43.28 -7.73 -26.24
CA LEU A 267 43.24 -8.46 -27.50
C LEU A 267 43.25 -9.98 -27.25
N ALA A 268 42.31 -10.71 -27.83
CA ALA A 268 42.30 -12.17 -27.82
C ALA A 268 42.93 -12.72 -29.11
N VAL A 269 44.00 -13.50 -28.97
CA VAL A 269 44.68 -14.12 -30.07
C VAL A 269 44.54 -15.64 -29.95
N PRO A 270 44.23 -16.39 -31.02
CA PRO A 270 44.24 -17.85 -30.95
C PRO A 270 45.58 -18.40 -30.47
N ASP A 271 45.57 -19.36 -29.55
CA ASP A 271 46.78 -19.93 -28.95
C ASP A 271 47.69 -20.56 -30.00
N SER A 272 47.13 -21.19 -31.02
CA SER A 272 47.86 -21.75 -32.15
C SER A 272 48.69 -20.71 -32.91
N GLN A 273 48.16 -19.47 -33.07
CA GLN A 273 48.87 -18.37 -33.69
C GLN A 273 50.04 -17.87 -32.82
N TYR A 274 49.82 -17.78 -31.51
CA TYR A 274 50.84 -17.44 -30.55
C TYR A 274 51.99 -18.45 -30.52
N PHE A 275 51.67 -19.77 -30.36
CA PHE A 275 52.64 -20.81 -30.26
C PHE A 275 53.40 -21.05 -31.62
N SER A 276 52.81 -20.68 -32.75
CA SER A 276 53.51 -20.78 -34.03
C SER A 276 54.77 -19.92 -34.10
N LYS A 277 54.88 -18.88 -33.29
CA LYS A 277 56.04 -17.96 -33.20
C LYS A 277 57.15 -18.42 -32.25
N ILE A 278 56.87 -19.45 -31.42
CA ILE A 278 57.87 -20.04 -30.51
C ILE A 278 58.71 -21.06 -31.31
N TYR A 279 60.02 -21.06 -31.05
CA TYR A 279 60.92 -22.07 -31.66
C TYR A 279 60.41 -23.49 -31.41
N LYS A 280 60.53 -24.35 -32.43
CA LYS A 280 59.98 -25.72 -32.34
C LYS A 280 60.46 -26.52 -31.16
N GLU A 281 61.72 -26.31 -30.73
CA GLU A 281 62.35 -27.03 -29.62
C GLU A 281 61.78 -26.60 -28.24
N ASP A 282 61.34 -25.33 -28.11
CA ASP A 282 60.79 -24.77 -26.89
C ASP A 282 59.27 -24.96 -26.82
N ARG A 283 58.58 -25.25 -27.90
CA ARG A 283 57.11 -25.36 -27.99
C ARG A 283 56.58 -26.46 -27.09
N ILE A 284 57.23 -27.64 -27.06
CA ILE A 284 56.86 -28.77 -26.19
C ILE A 284 56.98 -28.43 -24.72
N ARG A 285 57.92 -27.55 -24.35
CA ARG A 285 58.17 -27.13 -22.96
C ARG A 285 57.19 -26.10 -22.48
N VAL A 286 56.57 -25.34 -23.34
CA VAL A 286 55.59 -24.32 -23.00
C VAL A 286 54.13 -24.85 -23.01
N GLU A 287 53.86 -25.92 -23.78
CA GLU A 287 52.55 -26.58 -23.82
C GLU A 287 52.36 -27.65 -22.73
N GLN A 288 53.42 -28.03 -21.97
CA GLN A 288 53.35 -28.87 -20.78
C GLN A 288 53.09 -28.03 -19.51
#